data_7d57b7307a622689271aa98f1bde4e5f
#
_entry.id   7d57b7307a622689271aa98f1bde4e5f
#
_cell.length_a   1.000
_cell.length_b   1.000
_cell.length_c   1.000
_cell.angle_alpha   90.00
_cell.angle_beta   90.00
_cell.angle_gamma   90.00
#
_symmetry.space_group_name_H-M   'P 1'
#
loop_
_entity.id
_entity.type
_entity.pdbx_description
1 polymer ?
#
loop_
_entity_poly.entity_id
_entity_poly.type
_entity_poly.pdbx_seq_one_letter_code
_entity_poly.pdbx_strand_id
1 'polypeptide(L)'
;MIGNEYLQALCDYIDEDTAINQLLELLKFKDKKFISSLTEEVNIDLCNENEIEFLIKVSALIDYHLQLHDIEVPSWLRNDKLKFEKPYYHSKRISDFEKIRLLYSNPAPFRARNVYFQLEGIKRV
;
A
#
# COMPACT_ATOMS: atom_id res chain seq x y z
N MET A 1 -2.21 -15.04 -9.45
CA MET A 1 -3.02 -15.13 -8.22
C MET A 1 -2.21 -14.72 -7.01
N ILE A 2 -2.76 -13.83 -6.19
CA ILE A 2 -2.01 -13.21 -5.08
C ILE A 2 -1.70 -14.21 -3.96
N GLY A 3 -2.63 -15.09 -3.64
CA GLY A 3 -2.45 -16.08 -2.57
C GLY A 3 -2.94 -15.64 -1.19
N ASN A 4 -3.16 -14.35 -0.98
CA ASN A 4 -3.76 -13.78 0.22
C ASN A 4 -5.21 -13.46 -0.10
N GLU A 5 -6.16 -14.14 0.55
CA GLU A 5 -7.58 -14.04 0.22
C GLU A 5 -8.13 -12.61 0.32
N TYR A 6 -7.75 -11.89 1.36
CA TYR A 6 -8.23 -10.54 1.56
C TYR A 6 -7.71 -9.59 0.48
N LEU A 7 -6.42 -9.66 0.20
CA LEU A 7 -5.81 -8.81 -0.82
C LEU A 7 -6.30 -9.18 -2.22
N GLN A 8 -6.54 -10.47 -2.47
CA GLN A 8 -7.10 -10.91 -3.75
C GLN A 8 -8.51 -10.34 -3.94
N ALA A 9 -9.34 -10.37 -2.90
CA ALA A 9 -10.69 -9.83 -2.97
C ALA A 9 -10.67 -8.33 -3.25
N LEU A 10 -9.76 -7.57 -2.63
CA LEU A 10 -9.59 -6.15 -2.90
C LEU A 10 -9.11 -5.90 -4.33
N CYS A 11 -8.15 -6.71 -4.80
CA CYS A 11 -7.60 -6.59 -6.14
C CYS A 11 -8.67 -6.84 -7.22
N ASP A 12 -9.59 -7.75 -6.95
CA ASP A 12 -10.67 -8.10 -7.86
C ASP A 12 -11.83 -7.10 -7.84
N TYR A 13 -11.77 -6.09 -6.99
CA TYR A 13 -12.77 -5.06 -6.94
C TYR A 13 -12.81 -4.29 -8.27
N ILE A 14 -14.01 -3.88 -8.69
CA ILE A 14 -14.20 -3.21 -9.97
C ILE A 14 -13.46 -1.86 -10.02
N ASP A 15 -13.48 -1.13 -8.90
CA ASP A 15 -12.86 0.19 -8.79
C ASP A 15 -11.69 0.13 -7.80
N GLU A 16 -10.47 0.27 -8.34
CA GLU A 16 -9.24 0.23 -7.54
C GLU A 16 -9.21 1.34 -6.49
N ASP A 17 -9.65 2.54 -6.82
CA ASP A 17 -9.67 3.66 -5.87
C ASP A 17 -10.59 3.35 -4.69
N THR A 18 -11.74 2.75 -4.95
CA THR A 18 -12.66 2.33 -3.88
C THR A 18 -12.03 1.26 -2.99
N ALA A 19 -11.35 0.28 -3.61
CA ALA A 19 -10.67 -0.77 -2.86
C ALA A 19 -9.57 -0.22 -1.95
N ILE A 20 -8.76 0.70 -2.46
CA ILE A 20 -7.70 1.33 -1.68
C ILE A 20 -8.28 2.18 -0.55
N ASN A 21 -9.34 2.93 -0.81
CA ASN A 21 -10.01 3.73 0.22
C ASN A 21 -10.61 2.84 1.30
N GLN A 22 -11.18 1.71 0.93
CA GLN A 22 -11.70 0.74 1.90
C GLN A 22 -10.58 0.18 2.79
N LEU A 23 -9.44 -0.14 2.21
CA LEU A 23 -8.28 -0.60 2.98
C LEU A 23 -7.79 0.49 3.94
N LEU A 24 -7.71 1.74 3.48
CA LEU A 24 -7.35 2.87 4.34
C LEU A 24 -8.27 3.00 5.54
N GLU A 25 -9.57 2.88 5.34
CA GLU A 25 -10.55 2.91 6.44
C GLU A 25 -10.31 1.78 7.43
N LEU A 26 -10.10 0.57 6.93
CA LEU A 26 -9.85 -0.59 7.79
C LEU A 26 -8.55 -0.42 8.58
N LEU A 27 -7.50 0.09 7.95
CA LEU A 27 -6.22 0.32 8.63
C LEU A 27 -6.31 1.37 9.72
N LYS A 28 -7.20 2.37 9.56
CA LYS A 28 -7.40 3.41 10.58
C LYS A 28 -8.19 2.92 11.77
N PHE A 29 -9.21 2.11 11.56
CA PHE A 29 -10.20 1.80 12.58
C PHE A 29 -10.16 0.37 13.11
N LYS A 30 -9.42 -0.51 12.48
CA LYS A 30 -9.29 -1.89 12.94
C LYS A 30 -8.15 -2.06 13.93
N ASP A 31 -8.24 -3.12 14.71
CA ASP A 31 -7.25 -3.40 15.76
C ASP A 31 -5.97 -4.03 15.20
N LYS A 32 -5.00 -4.18 16.08
CA LYS A 32 -3.70 -4.78 15.77
C LYS A 32 -3.85 -6.20 15.19
N LYS A 33 -4.84 -6.96 15.66
CA LYS A 33 -5.06 -8.33 15.21
C LYS A 33 -5.44 -8.37 13.73
N PHE A 34 -6.33 -7.47 13.29
CA PHE A 34 -6.69 -7.38 11.87
C PHE A 34 -5.48 -6.99 11.01
N ILE A 35 -4.75 -5.95 11.45
CA ILE A 35 -3.58 -5.47 10.72
C ILE A 35 -2.54 -6.58 10.60
N SER A 36 -2.33 -7.36 11.67
CA SER A 36 -1.42 -8.50 11.66
C SER A 36 -1.87 -9.58 10.66
N SER A 37 -3.17 -9.75 10.46
CA SER A 37 -3.68 -10.75 9.50
C SER A 37 -3.30 -10.43 8.05
N LEU A 38 -2.98 -9.17 7.75
CA LEU A 38 -2.55 -8.75 6.42
C LEU A 38 -1.11 -9.18 6.09
N THR A 39 -0.41 -9.76 7.06
CA THR A 39 0.96 -10.24 6.86
C THR A 39 1.04 -11.62 6.22
N GLU A 40 -0.10 -12.28 5.94
CA GLU A 40 -0.11 -13.59 5.30
C GLU A 40 0.64 -13.55 3.97
N GLU A 41 1.37 -14.63 3.69
CA GLU A 41 2.27 -14.70 2.55
C GLU A 41 1.54 -14.50 1.21
N VAL A 42 2.21 -13.79 0.31
CA VAL A 42 1.73 -13.52 -1.04
C VAL A 42 2.69 -14.14 -2.04
N ASN A 43 2.14 -14.83 -3.05
CA ASN A 43 2.93 -15.45 -4.12
C ASN A 43 3.19 -14.43 -5.23
N ILE A 44 4.21 -13.59 -5.05
CA ILE A 44 4.52 -12.51 -6.00
C ILE A 44 4.85 -13.07 -7.38
N ASP A 45 5.55 -14.19 -7.45
CA ASP A 45 5.95 -14.80 -8.72
C ASP A 45 4.77 -15.32 -9.56
N LEU A 46 3.63 -15.54 -8.92
CA LEU A 46 2.41 -16.00 -9.60
C LEU A 46 1.46 -14.87 -9.94
N CYS A 47 1.82 -13.63 -9.64
CA CYS A 47 0.98 -12.47 -9.89
C CYS A 47 1.18 -11.95 -11.32
N ASN A 48 0.08 -11.52 -11.94
CA ASN A 48 0.15 -10.82 -13.20
C ASN A 48 0.53 -9.34 -12.98
N GLU A 49 0.70 -8.61 -14.07
CA GLU A 49 1.14 -7.21 -14.03
C GLU A 49 0.19 -6.31 -13.23
N ASN A 50 -1.11 -6.49 -13.43
CA ASN A 50 -2.13 -5.71 -12.71
C ASN A 50 -2.13 -6.01 -11.23
N GLU A 51 -1.94 -7.27 -10.87
CA GLU A 51 -1.83 -7.67 -9.45
C GLU A 51 -0.58 -7.10 -8.80
N ILE A 52 0.54 -7.08 -9.50
CA ILE A 52 1.78 -6.48 -8.99
C ILE A 52 1.59 -4.98 -8.76
N GLU A 53 0.99 -4.25 -9.69
CA GLU A 53 0.73 -2.82 -9.52
C GLU A 53 -0.13 -2.54 -8.31
N PHE A 54 -1.20 -3.32 -8.13
CA PHE A 54 -2.07 -3.21 -6.96
C PHE A 54 -1.29 -3.48 -5.68
N LEU A 55 -0.49 -4.55 -5.65
CA LEU A 55 0.30 -4.91 -4.48
C LEU A 55 1.33 -3.84 -4.11
N ILE A 56 1.94 -3.18 -5.09
CA ILE A 56 2.87 -2.09 -4.81
C ILE A 56 2.17 -1.00 -4.00
N LYS A 57 0.97 -0.60 -4.44
CA LYS A 57 0.20 0.47 -3.79
C LYS A 57 -0.21 0.09 -2.38
N VAL A 58 -0.80 -1.08 -2.21
CA VAL A 58 -1.30 -1.49 -0.88
C VAL A 58 -0.18 -1.89 0.06
N SER A 59 0.93 -2.45 -0.44
CA SER A 59 2.04 -2.85 0.41
C SER A 59 2.69 -1.65 1.11
N ALA A 60 2.74 -0.50 0.45
CA ALA A 60 3.23 0.72 1.09
C ALA A 60 2.39 1.09 2.31
N LEU A 61 1.07 1.03 2.16
CA LEU A 61 0.13 1.33 3.26
C LEU A 61 0.22 0.31 4.38
N ILE A 62 0.29 -0.97 4.03
CA ILE A 62 0.37 -2.05 5.02
C ILE A 62 1.67 -1.97 5.80
N ASP A 63 2.81 -1.82 5.11
CA ASP A 63 4.12 -1.69 5.76
C ASP A 63 4.13 -0.53 6.75
N TYR A 64 3.64 0.62 6.34
CA TYR A 64 3.57 1.80 7.19
C TYR A 64 2.75 1.54 8.46
N HIS A 65 1.58 0.94 8.32
CA HIS A 65 0.71 0.66 9.48
C HIS A 65 1.26 -0.46 10.36
N LEU A 66 1.95 -1.45 9.79
CA LEU A 66 2.64 -2.46 10.60
C LEU A 66 3.68 -1.80 11.50
N GLN A 67 4.45 -0.85 10.97
CA GLN A 67 5.45 -0.13 11.78
C GLN A 67 4.79 0.72 12.86
N LEU A 68 3.68 1.37 12.56
CA LEU A 68 2.95 2.16 13.57
C LEU A 68 2.46 1.31 14.74
N HIS A 69 2.17 0.05 14.51
CA HIS A 69 1.69 -0.89 15.53
C HIS A 69 2.78 -1.78 16.11
N ASP A 70 4.05 -1.51 15.78
CA ASP A 70 5.19 -2.32 16.22
C ASP A 70 5.06 -3.81 15.83
N ILE A 71 4.51 -4.07 14.66
CA ILE A 71 4.38 -5.42 14.11
C ILE A 71 5.53 -5.64 13.12
N GLU A 72 6.17 -6.80 13.19
CA GLU A 72 7.25 -7.16 12.27
C GLU A 72 6.74 -7.20 10.83
N VAL A 73 7.47 -6.56 9.92
CA VAL A 73 7.12 -6.51 8.51
C VAL A 73 7.63 -7.77 7.82
N PRO A 74 6.74 -8.59 7.22
CA PRO A 74 7.20 -9.81 6.54
C PRO A 74 8.02 -9.47 5.29
N SER A 75 8.94 -10.37 4.94
CA SER A 75 9.87 -10.15 3.83
C SER A 75 9.16 -9.96 2.48
N TRP A 76 8.02 -10.61 2.26
CA TRP A 76 7.33 -10.50 0.96
C TRP A 76 6.85 -9.06 0.69
N LEU A 77 6.51 -8.30 1.73
CA LEU A 77 6.12 -6.89 1.58
C LEU A 77 7.26 -6.04 1.06
N ARG A 78 8.49 -6.45 1.28
CA ARG A 78 9.69 -5.71 0.85
C ARG A 78 10.40 -6.38 -0.31
N ASN A 79 9.67 -7.17 -1.09
CA ASN A 79 10.21 -7.78 -2.31
C ASN A 79 10.58 -6.71 -3.33
N ASP A 80 11.72 -6.87 -4.00
CA ASP A 80 12.24 -5.89 -4.96
C ASP A 80 11.29 -5.64 -6.14
N LYS A 81 10.42 -6.59 -6.46
CA LYS A 81 9.42 -6.43 -7.52
C LYS A 81 8.31 -5.45 -7.14
N LEU A 82 8.12 -5.15 -5.85
CA LEU A 82 7.09 -4.24 -5.36
C LEU A 82 7.60 -2.80 -5.35
N LYS A 83 7.95 -2.31 -6.53
CA LYS A 83 8.45 -0.95 -6.70
C LYS A 83 8.12 -0.47 -8.11
N PHE A 84 7.60 0.76 -8.20
CA PHE A 84 7.42 1.41 -9.50
C PHE A 84 8.73 2.01 -10.01
N GLU A 85 8.94 1.93 -11.31
CA GLU A 85 10.11 2.58 -11.94
C GLU A 85 9.98 4.11 -11.92
N LYS A 86 8.74 4.60 -12.10
CA LYS A 86 8.44 6.02 -12.06
C LYS A 86 7.56 6.34 -10.87
N PRO A 87 7.66 7.54 -10.27
CA PRO A 87 6.82 7.90 -9.15
C PRO A 87 5.34 7.78 -9.49
N TYR A 88 4.58 7.13 -8.61
CA TYR A 88 3.13 7.05 -8.69
C TYR A 88 2.51 7.91 -7.59
N TYR A 89 1.62 8.81 -7.96
CA TYR A 89 0.93 9.70 -7.03
C TYR A 89 -0.53 9.30 -6.94
N HIS A 90 -0.97 8.92 -5.76
CA HIS A 90 -2.36 8.51 -5.53
C HIS A 90 -3.24 9.75 -5.32
N SER A 91 -3.45 10.50 -6.40
CA SER A 91 -4.33 11.66 -6.43
C SER A 91 -4.62 12.01 -7.89
N LYS A 92 -5.88 12.30 -8.18
CA LYS A 92 -6.30 12.58 -9.58
C LYS A 92 -5.84 13.95 -10.07
N ARG A 93 -5.65 14.91 -9.17
CA ARG A 93 -5.25 16.27 -9.52
C ARG A 93 -4.20 16.73 -8.55
N ILE A 94 -2.97 16.70 -8.99
CA ILE A 94 -1.86 17.09 -8.16
C ILE A 94 -0.95 18.04 -8.98
N SER A 95 -0.64 19.20 -8.42
CA SER A 95 0.25 20.15 -9.05
C SER A 95 1.69 19.67 -8.97
N ASP A 96 2.57 20.23 -9.81
CA ASP A 96 4.00 19.90 -9.76
C ASP A 96 4.60 20.25 -8.41
N PHE A 97 4.16 21.34 -7.80
CA PHE A 97 4.62 21.73 -6.46
C PHE A 97 4.25 20.69 -5.41
N GLU A 98 3.01 20.19 -5.46
CA GLU A 98 2.56 19.17 -4.52
C GLU A 98 3.29 17.85 -4.74
N LYS A 99 3.61 17.49 -5.99
CA LYS A 99 4.42 16.30 -6.26
C LYS A 99 5.77 16.37 -5.57
N ILE A 100 6.44 17.52 -5.67
CA ILE A 100 7.73 17.74 -5.00
C ILE A 100 7.55 17.60 -3.48
N ARG A 101 6.52 18.21 -2.92
CA ARG A 101 6.24 18.12 -1.49
C ARG A 101 6.03 16.69 -1.03
N LEU A 102 5.27 15.89 -1.80
CA LEU A 102 5.01 14.50 -1.48
C LEU A 102 6.28 13.63 -1.55
N LEU A 103 7.16 13.91 -2.52
CA LEU A 103 8.43 13.17 -2.62
C LEU A 103 9.28 13.30 -1.36
N TYR A 104 9.24 14.46 -0.70
CA TYR A 104 10.03 14.71 0.49
C TYR A 104 9.31 14.36 1.80
N SER A 105 7.97 14.38 1.81
CA SER A 105 7.20 14.21 3.04
C SER A 105 6.72 12.79 3.30
N ASN A 106 6.70 11.93 2.28
CA ASN A 106 6.24 10.56 2.48
C ASN A 106 7.27 9.73 3.26
N PRO A 107 6.80 8.87 4.20
CA PRO A 107 7.69 7.99 4.96
C PRO A 107 8.41 6.97 4.09
N ALA A 108 9.44 6.34 4.67
CA ALA A 108 10.29 5.39 3.96
C ALA A 108 9.53 4.24 3.25
N PRO A 109 8.48 3.63 3.83
CA PRO A 109 7.76 2.57 3.13
C PRO A 109 7.18 3.00 1.78
N PHE A 110 6.72 4.24 1.69
CA PHE A 110 6.19 4.79 0.44
C PHE A 110 7.31 5.12 -0.55
N ARG A 111 8.34 5.79 -0.07
CA ARG A 111 9.48 6.19 -0.90
C ARG A 111 10.22 4.99 -1.47
N ALA A 112 10.36 3.93 -0.69
CA ALA A 112 11.03 2.71 -1.12
C ALA A 112 10.31 2.03 -2.30
N ARG A 113 9.00 2.22 -2.39
CA ARG A 113 8.17 1.63 -3.46
C ARG A 113 7.83 2.61 -4.57
N ASN A 114 8.29 3.85 -4.43
CA ASN A 114 8.02 4.94 -5.38
C ASN A 114 6.52 5.24 -5.52
N VAL A 115 5.80 5.15 -4.41
CA VAL A 115 4.35 5.38 -4.31
C VAL A 115 4.12 6.52 -3.32
N TYR A 116 3.29 7.50 -3.69
CA TYR A 116 3.10 8.69 -2.87
C TYR A 116 1.63 8.95 -2.62
N PHE A 117 1.27 9.06 -1.34
CA PHE A 117 -0.08 9.36 -0.89
C PHE A 117 -0.10 10.70 -0.17
N GLN A 118 -1.26 11.34 -0.12
CA GLN A 118 -1.44 12.53 0.70
C GLN A 118 -1.57 12.10 2.16
N LEU A 119 -0.58 12.49 2.97
CA LEU A 119 -0.44 12.00 4.34
C LEU A 119 -1.55 12.45 5.29
N GLU A 120 -2.23 13.56 4.99
CA GLU A 120 -3.36 14.01 5.82
C GLU A 120 -4.43 12.94 5.98
N GLY A 121 -4.65 12.13 4.93
CA GLY A 121 -5.59 11.02 4.99
C GLY A 121 -5.07 9.81 5.75
N ILE A 122 -3.76 9.69 5.94
CA ILE A 122 -3.11 8.52 6.54
C ILE A 122 -2.76 8.76 8.00
N LYS A 123 -2.31 9.97 8.36
CA LYS A 123 -1.84 10.30 9.71
C LYS A 123 -2.95 10.48 10.74
N ARG A 124 -4.19 10.54 10.33
CA ARG A 124 -5.31 10.66 11.26
C ARG A 124 -5.63 9.29 11.85
N VAL A 125 -4.98 8.99 12.91
CA VAL A 125 -5.22 7.77 13.65
C VAL A 125 -6.00 8.10 14.90
#